data_a0e2d913913248479468c76ee527b2e7
#
_entry.id   a0e2d913913248479468c76ee527b2e7
#
_cell.length_a   1.000
_cell.length_b   1.000
_cell.length_c   1.000
_cell.angle_alpha   90.00
_cell.angle_beta   90.00
_cell.angle_gamma   90.00
#
_symmetry.space_group_name_H-M   'P 1'
#
loop_
_entity.id
_entity.type
_entity.pdbx_description
1 polymer ?
#
loop_
_entity_poly.entity_id
_entity_poly.type
_entity_poly.pdbx_seq_one_letter_code
_entity_poly.pdbx_strand_id
1 'polypeptide(L)'
;IVFGDWSSDVCSSDLVVYDHLVGPGILDLLPAGARRVYAGKEAGHHALPQEETNRLLIELAREGMSVIRLKGGDPFIFGRGGEEMEALEAAGIACEIVPGITSAAGVGAYAGIPLTHRDHARTLVFTTGHLKDGSPDLDWPALARPQQTVVIYMGLGALAIICQRLIEHGLDPATPGVVVQSASTSAQRTVHASIAELPEAVRDAGLKSPSLIVIGPVTGLYRPERERECRVGARVVSVV
;
A
#
# COMPACT_ATOMS: atom_id res chain seq x y z
N ILE A 1 18.37 13.33 -0.48
CA ILE A 1 17.61 12.13 -0.85
C ILE A 1 16.15 12.50 -0.85
N VAL A 2 15.44 12.13 -1.87
CA VAL A 2 14.02 12.40 -2.06
C VAL A 2 13.25 11.08 -1.99
N PHE A 3 12.16 11.07 -1.24
CA PHE A 3 11.26 9.93 -1.10
C PHE A 3 9.91 10.29 -1.68
N GLY A 4 9.32 9.44 -2.48
CA GLY A 4 7.99 9.68 -3.03
C GLY A 4 7.72 8.92 -4.32
N ASP A 5 6.50 9.05 -4.80
CA ASP A 5 6.01 8.34 -5.98
C ASP A 5 6.33 9.12 -7.28
N TRP A 6 6.39 10.45 -7.21
CA TRP A 6 6.65 11.28 -8.38
C TRP A 6 6.95 12.74 -7.98
N SER A 7 8.06 13.28 -8.45
CA SER A 7 8.33 14.71 -8.44
C SER A 7 9.10 15.13 -9.70
N SER A 8 9.07 16.43 -10.04
CA SER A 8 9.90 17.00 -11.10
C SER A 8 11.40 16.77 -10.88
N ASP A 9 11.81 16.54 -9.64
CA ASP A 9 13.20 16.30 -9.25
C ASP A 9 13.70 14.91 -9.67
N VAL A 10 12.79 13.94 -9.91
CA VAL A 10 13.16 12.64 -10.51
C VAL A 10 13.85 12.84 -11.86
N CYS A 11 13.48 13.89 -12.60
CA CYS A 11 14.07 14.19 -13.90
C CYS A 11 15.50 14.74 -13.84
N SER A 12 15.98 15.18 -12.66
CA SER A 12 17.30 15.76 -12.45
C SER A 12 18.22 14.90 -11.58
N SER A 13 17.79 13.72 -11.14
CA SER A 13 18.58 12.86 -10.27
C SER A 13 19.62 12.04 -11.02
N ASP A 14 20.78 11.87 -10.41
CA ASP A 14 21.87 11.03 -10.93
C ASP A 14 21.57 9.54 -10.73
N LEU A 15 20.82 9.20 -9.67
CA LEU A 15 20.62 7.83 -9.22
C LEU A 15 19.27 7.63 -8.56
N VAL A 16 18.60 6.50 -8.91
CA VAL A 16 17.33 6.08 -8.35
C VAL A 16 17.46 4.71 -7.68
N VAL A 17 17.16 4.65 -6.38
CA VAL A 17 17.05 3.40 -5.60
C VAL A 17 15.58 3.04 -5.51
N TYR A 18 15.18 1.85 -5.97
CA TYR A 18 13.78 1.45 -6.04
C TYR A 18 13.56 -0.01 -5.62
N ASP A 19 12.30 -0.40 -5.37
CA ASP A 19 11.90 -1.75 -5.02
C ASP A 19 10.84 -2.32 -6.01
N HIS A 20 10.40 -3.56 -5.77
CA HIS A 20 9.49 -4.29 -6.66
C HIS A 20 8.05 -3.74 -6.71
N LEU A 21 7.67 -2.85 -5.79
CA LEU A 21 6.34 -2.23 -5.79
C LEU A 21 6.25 -1.02 -6.72
N VAL A 22 7.40 -0.54 -7.21
CA VAL A 22 7.44 0.50 -8.24
C VAL A 22 7.07 -0.11 -9.59
N GLY A 23 6.00 0.39 -10.20
CA GLY A 23 5.53 -0.08 -11.51
C GLY A 23 6.55 0.18 -12.62
N PRO A 24 6.72 -0.73 -13.60
CA PRO A 24 7.69 -0.56 -14.68
C PRO A 24 7.46 0.74 -15.48
N GLY A 25 6.23 1.15 -15.72
CA GLY A 25 5.91 2.40 -16.39
C GLY A 25 6.41 3.66 -15.68
N ILE A 26 6.62 3.61 -14.36
CA ILE A 26 7.24 4.71 -13.61
C ILE A 26 8.75 4.75 -13.88
N LEU A 27 9.39 3.58 -13.93
CA LEU A 27 10.82 3.49 -14.23
C LEU A 27 11.15 3.95 -15.65
N ASP A 28 10.21 3.85 -16.59
CA ASP A 28 10.36 4.31 -17.97
C ASP A 28 10.35 5.84 -18.09
N LEU A 29 9.86 6.54 -17.08
CA LEU A 29 9.86 8.01 -17.01
C LEU A 29 11.20 8.58 -16.51
N LEU A 30 12.09 7.73 -16.00
CA LEU A 30 13.40 8.16 -15.52
C LEU A 30 14.29 8.60 -16.71
N PRO A 31 15.16 9.60 -16.50
CA PRO A 31 16.13 9.99 -17.52
C PRO A 31 16.97 8.81 -17.99
N ALA A 32 17.27 8.75 -19.27
CA ALA A 32 18.05 7.66 -19.88
C ALA A 32 19.46 7.49 -19.25
N GLY A 33 20.02 8.56 -18.65
CA GLY A 33 21.31 8.56 -17.96
C GLY A 33 21.23 8.22 -16.46
N ALA A 34 20.04 8.16 -15.87
CA ALA A 34 19.90 7.89 -14.44
C ALA A 34 20.32 6.44 -14.10
N ARG A 35 21.26 6.31 -13.16
CA ARG A 35 21.64 4.99 -12.64
C ARG A 35 20.51 4.41 -11.83
N ARG A 36 20.14 3.15 -12.10
CA ARG A 36 19.05 2.44 -11.40
C ARG A 36 19.65 1.39 -10.46
N VAL A 37 19.29 1.45 -9.18
CA VAL A 37 19.73 0.50 -8.15
C VAL A 37 18.50 -0.17 -7.56
N TYR A 38 18.38 -1.47 -7.76
CA TYR A 38 17.29 -2.25 -7.20
C TYR A 38 17.60 -2.65 -5.75
N ALA A 39 16.73 -2.28 -4.81
CA ALA A 39 16.86 -2.58 -3.38
C ALA A 39 15.75 -3.52 -2.88
N GLY A 40 14.98 -4.14 -3.79
CA GLY A 40 13.89 -5.06 -3.46
C GLY A 40 14.35 -6.52 -3.31
N LYS A 41 13.35 -7.41 -3.17
CA LYS A 41 13.59 -8.86 -3.17
C LYS A 41 13.83 -9.36 -4.59
N GLU A 42 14.95 -10.02 -4.84
CA GLU A 42 15.11 -10.84 -6.02
C GLU A 42 14.72 -12.30 -5.73
N ALA A 43 14.28 -13.02 -6.77
CA ALA A 43 13.96 -14.43 -6.64
C ALA A 43 15.21 -15.23 -6.22
N GLY A 44 15.18 -15.82 -5.03
CA GLY A 44 16.28 -16.60 -4.47
C GLY A 44 17.22 -15.84 -3.51
N HIS A 45 17.08 -14.52 -3.37
CA HIS A 45 17.79 -13.75 -2.36
C HIS A 45 16.80 -13.17 -1.35
N HIS A 46 17.14 -13.19 -0.06
CA HIS A 46 16.37 -12.49 0.97
C HIS A 46 16.35 -10.99 0.62
N ALA A 47 15.21 -10.32 0.90
CA ALA A 47 15.20 -8.86 0.80
C ALA A 47 16.37 -8.30 1.58
N LEU A 48 17.03 -7.28 1.05
CA LEU A 48 18.01 -6.53 1.82
C LEU A 48 17.37 -6.17 3.16
N PRO A 49 17.97 -6.51 4.30
CA PRO A 49 17.54 -6.00 5.60
C PRO A 49 17.41 -4.47 5.52
N GLN A 50 16.52 -3.88 6.29
CA GLN A 50 16.33 -2.42 6.23
C GLN A 50 17.63 -1.66 6.52
N GLU A 51 18.42 -2.20 7.43
CA GLU A 51 19.73 -1.63 7.77
C GLU A 51 20.70 -1.60 6.57
N GLU A 52 20.62 -2.59 5.69
CA GLU A 52 21.43 -2.60 4.45
C GLU A 52 20.91 -1.58 3.43
N THR A 53 19.59 -1.41 3.33
CA THR A 53 19.00 -0.36 2.50
C THR A 53 19.41 1.01 3.02
N ASN A 54 19.34 1.23 4.34
CA ASN A 54 19.76 2.50 4.97
C ASN A 54 21.25 2.77 4.72
N ARG A 55 22.09 1.75 4.88
CA ARG A 55 23.53 1.86 4.61
C ARG A 55 23.82 2.20 3.15
N LEU A 56 23.15 1.52 2.22
CA LEU A 56 23.27 1.81 0.78
C LEU A 56 22.92 3.26 0.46
N LEU A 57 21.83 3.78 1.00
CA LEU A 57 21.42 5.18 0.80
C LEU A 57 22.47 6.17 1.34
N ILE A 58 23.03 5.89 2.51
CA ILE A 58 24.07 6.70 3.14
C ILE A 58 25.37 6.69 2.29
N GLU A 59 25.80 5.53 1.82
CA GLU A 59 26.98 5.38 0.98
C GLU A 59 26.85 6.18 -0.32
N LEU A 60 25.73 6.00 -1.03
CA LEU A 60 25.47 6.70 -2.29
C LEU A 60 25.39 8.23 -2.12
N ALA A 61 24.78 8.71 -1.04
CA ALA A 61 24.74 10.14 -0.76
C ALA A 61 26.12 10.73 -0.45
N ARG A 62 26.99 9.97 0.23
CA ARG A 62 28.38 10.39 0.52
C ARG A 62 29.29 10.43 -0.70
N GLU A 63 28.93 9.72 -1.78
CA GLU A 63 29.59 9.84 -3.09
C GLU A 63 29.27 11.17 -3.79
N GLY A 64 28.43 12.02 -3.19
CA GLY A 64 28.07 13.34 -3.72
C GLY A 64 26.98 13.31 -4.79
N MET A 65 26.30 12.16 -4.95
CA MET A 65 25.21 11.99 -5.93
C MET A 65 23.88 12.53 -5.42
N SER A 66 23.06 13.05 -6.33
CA SER A 66 21.64 13.29 -6.10
C SER A 66 20.90 11.97 -6.16
N VAL A 67 20.45 11.47 -5.00
CA VAL A 67 19.83 10.15 -4.85
C VAL A 67 18.32 10.28 -4.63
N ILE A 68 17.54 9.59 -5.44
CA ILE A 68 16.11 9.38 -5.20
C ILE A 68 15.87 7.98 -4.66
N ARG A 69 15.16 7.89 -3.56
CA ARG A 69 14.56 6.64 -3.07
C ARG A 69 13.11 6.58 -3.56
N LEU A 70 12.88 5.86 -4.64
CA LEU A 70 11.56 5.70 -5.25
C LEU A 70 10.80 4.54 -4.61
N LYS A 71 9.57 4.80 -4.16
CA LYS A 71 8.72 3.84 -3.45
C LYS A 71 7.33 3.81 -4.07
N GLY A 72 6.67 2.65 -4.04
CA GLY A 72 5.25 2.56 -4.40
C GLY A 72 4.37 3.07 -3.26
N GLY A 73 3.48 4.02 -3.52
CA GLY A 73 2.59 4.62 -2.54
C GLY A 73 3.21 5.81 -1.80
N ASP A 74 2.86 6.01 -0.54
CA ASP A 74 3.40 7.06 0.31
C ASP A 74 4.55 6.52 1.19
N PRO A 75 5.69 7.20 1.27
CA PRO A 75 6.86 6.71 2.01
C PRO A 75 6.62 6.57 3.51
N PHE A 76 5.73 7.37 4.09
CA PHE A 76 5.43 7.38 5.53
C PHE A 76 4.25 6.51 5.94
N ILE A 77 3.52 5.92 4.97
CA ILE A 77 2.40 5.01 5.27
C ILE A 77 2.81 3.57 4.97
N PHE A 78 3.26 2.85 6.00
CA PHE A 78 3.78 1.47 5.94
C PHE A 78 4.90 1.25 4.91
N GLY A 79 5.57 2.35 4.52
CA GLY A 79 6.66 2.36 3.56
C GLY A 79 8.06 2.38 4.19
N ARG A 80 8.17 2.40 5.52
CA ARG A 80 9.44 2.48 6.27
C ARG A 80 10.28 3.73 5.96
N GLY A 81 9.70 4.76 5.33
CA GLY A 81 10.41 6.01 5.01
C GLY A 81 10.93 6.74 6.25
N GLY A 82 10.23 6.62 7.39
CA GLY A 82 10.70 7.17 8.67
C GLY A 82 12.01 6.56 9.12
N GLU A 83 12.17 5.23 9.04
CA GLU A 83 13.41 4.53 9.40
C GLU A 83 14.58 4.91 8.47
N GLU A 84 14.28 5.09 7.17
CA GLU A 84 15.26 5.54 6.18
C GLU A 84 15.69 7.00 6.45
N MET A 85 14.73 7.88 6.76
CA MET A 85 14.97 9.29 7.11
C MET A 85 15.84 9.42 8.39
N GLU A 86 15.46 8.73 9.48
CA GLU A 86 16.20 8.74 10.74
C GLU A 86 17.66 8.30 10.54
N ALA A 87 17.88 7.28 9.72
CA ALA A 87 19.25 6.80 9.45
C ALA A 87 20.09 7.83 8.66
N LEU A 88 19.48 8.54 7.71
CA LEU A 88 20.13 9.59 6.94
C LEU A 88 20.46 10.83 7.80
N GLU A 89 19.49 11.25 8.63
CA GLU A 89 19.69 12.36 9.57
C GLU A 89 20.81 12.05 10.57
N ALA A 90 20.84 10.84 11.11
CA ALA A 90 21.93 10.40 11.99
C ALA A 90 23.29 10.39 11.30
N ALA A 91 23.33 10.21 9.99
CA ALA A 91 24.56 10.30 9.18
C ALA A 91 24.89 11.73 8.71
N GLY A 92 24.10 12.74 9.10
CA GLY A 92 24.28 14.16 8.71
C GLY A 92 23.88 14.44 7.26
N ILE A 93 23.02 13.60 6.65
CA ILE A 93 22.59 13.74 5.27
C ILE A 93 21.19 14.35 5.25
N ALA A 94 21.04 15.50 4.59
CA ALA A 94 19.73 16.11 4.38
C ALA A 94 18.89 15.27 3.42
N CYS A 95 17.62 15.11 3.75
CA CYS A 95 16.65 14.45 2.88
C CYS A 95 15.33 15.23 2.82
N GLU A 96 14.65 15.12 1.71
CA GLU A 96 13.32 15.67 1.49
C GLU A 96 12.33 14.51 1.30
N ILE A 97 11.14 14.66 1.85
CA ILE A 97 10.06 13.68 1.70
C ILE A 97 9.00 14.26 0.77
N VAL A 98 8.81 13.59 -0.36
CA VAL A 98 7.72 13.90 -1.29
C VAL A 98 6.56 12.97 -0.96
N PRO A 99 5.37 13.50 -0.60
CA PRO A 99 4.21 12.67 -0.33
C PRO A 99 3.72 11.96 -1.59
N GLY A 100 3.22 10.74 -1.43
CA GLY A 100 2.66 9.94 -2.51
C GLY A 100 1.22 9.52 -2.26
N ILE A 101 0.59 8.93 -3.27
CA ILE A 101 -0.74 8.36 -3.14
C ILE A 101 -0.62 6.99 -2.49
N THR A 102 -0.99 6.91 -1.20
CA THR A 102 -0.96 5.62 -0.49
C THR A 102 -1.88 4.59 -1.16
N SER A 103 -1.50 3.31 -1.08
CA SER A 103 -2.26 2.20 -1.70
C SER A 103 -3.73 2.16 -1.29
N ALA A 104 -4.08 2.61 -0.09
CA ALA A 104 -5.47 2.72 0.36
C ALA A 104 -6.29 3.67 -0.53
N ALA A 105 -5.76 4.87 -0.80
CA ALA A 105 -6.42 5.84 -1.68
C ALA A 105 -6.50 5.32 -3.12
N GLY A 106 -5.42 4.68 -3.60
CA GLY A 106 -5.41 4.02 -4.90
C GLY A 106 -6.48 2.93 -5.03
N VAL A 107 -6.55 2.01 -4.05
CA VAL A 107 -7.60 0.98 -4.01
C VAL A 107 -8.99 1.60 -4.01
N GLY A 108 -9.24 2.61 -3.17
CA GLY A 108 -10.53 3.30 -3.13
C GLY A 108 -10.95 3.83 -4.50
N ALA A 109 -10.05 4.51 -5.19
CA ALA A 109 -10.30 5.09 -6.50
C ALA A 109 -10.52 4.00 -7.58
N TYR A 110 -9.61 3.04 -7.70
CA TYR A 110 -9.64 2.03 -8.77
C TYR A 110 -10.70 0.92 -8.56
N ALA A 111 -11.10 0.64 -7.32
CA ALA A 111 -12.22 -0.25 -7.03
C ALA A 111 -13.56 0.48 -6.94
N GLY A 112 -13.57 1.81 -7.02
CA GLY A 112 -14.79 2.64 -6.91
C GLY A 112 -15.42 2.60 -5.53
N ILE A 113 -14.61 2.48 -4.47
CA ILE A 113 -15.02 2.39 -3.07
C ILE A 113 -14.56 3.65 -2.32
N PRO A 114 -15.47 4.54 -1.91
CA PRO A 114 -15.07 5.66 -1.07
C PRO A 114 -14.62 5.14 0.30
N LEU A 115 -13.44 5.54 0.76
CA LEU A 115 -12.95 5.09 2.07
C LEU A 115 -13.67 5.76 3.24
N THR A 116 -14.33 6.89 3.00
CA THR A 116 -15.20 7.57 3.96
C THR A 116 -16.53 7.91 3.30
N HIS A 117 -17.61 7.91 4.07
CA HIS A 117 -18.93 8.29 3.59
C HIS A 117 -19.77 8.81 4.75
N ARG A 118 -20.51 9.90 4.53
CA ARG A 118 -21.31 10.56 5.58
C ARG A 118 -22.25 9.59 6.30
N ASP A 119 -22.88 8.68 5.57
CA ASP A 119 -23.90 7.77 6.08
C ASP A 119 -23.36 6.38 6.47
N HIS A 120 -22.15 6.02 6.04
CA HIS A 120 -21.59 4.68 6.24
C HIS A 120 -20.40 4.65 7.18
N ALA A 121 -19.41 5.51 6.96
CA ALA A 121 -18.20 5.52 7.78
C ALA A 121 -17.56 6.91 7.85
N ARG A 122 -17.47 7.46 9.04
CA ARG A 122 -16.88 8.78 9.33
C ARG A 122 -15.45 8.66 9.85
N THR A 123 -15.02 7.46 10.16
CA THR A 123 -13.68 7.14 10.66
C THR A 123 -12.99 6.23 9.65
N LEU A 124 -11.75 6.55 9.35
CA LEU A 124 -10.87 5.73 8.51
C LEU A 124 -9.64 5.36 9.32
N VAL A 125 -9.36 4.07 9.43
CA VAL A 125 -8.20 3.53 10.14
C VAL A 125 -7.32 2.78 9.17
N PHE A 126 -6.05 3.13 9.13
CA PHE A 126 -5.02 2.36 8.45
C PHE A 126 -4.25 1.53 9.48
N THR A 127 -4.11 0.25 9.21
CA THR A 127 -3.34 -0.67 10.07
C THR A 127 -2.57 -1.67 9.22
N THR A 128 -1.68 -2.42 9.85
CA THR A 128 -0.92 -3.48 9.19
C THR A 128 -1.28 -4.84 9.76
N GLY A 129 -1.49 -5.82 8.90
CA GLY A 129 -1.64 -7.23 9.29
C GLY A 129 -0.32 -7.99 9.32
N HIS A 130 0.82 -7.28 9.24
CA HIS A 130 2.12 -7.93 9.32
C HIS A 130 2.36 -8.51 10.71
N LEU A 131 2.65 -9.80 10.74
CA LEU A 131 2.84 -10.57 11.95
C LEU A 131 4.31 -10.52 12.34
N LYS A 132 4.63 -9.94 13.50
CA LYS A 132 6.00 -9.94 14.02
C LYS A 132 6.37 -11.32 14.58
N ASP A 133 5.40 -12.03 15.17
CA ASP A 133 5.58 -13.33 15.84
C ASP A 133 4.44 -14.31 15.52
N GLY A 134 3.84 -14.23 14.32
CA GLY A 134 2.75 -15.13 13.91
C GLY A 134 1.34 -14.71 14.38
N SER A 135 1.20 -13.68 15.22
CA SER A 135 -0.10 -13.13 15.64
C SER A 135 -0.13 -11.62 15.46
N PRO A 136 -1.16 -11.04 14.82
CA PRO A 136 -1.33 -9.60 14.75
C PRO A 136 -1.69 -9.07 16.13
N ASP A 137 -0.77 -8.34 16.75
CA ASP A 137 -1.02 -7.60 17.99
C ASP A 137 -1.64 -6.24 17.62
N LEU A 138 -2.97 -6.22 17.48
CA LEU A 138 -3.75 -5.05 17.10
C LEU A 138 -4.77 -4.71 18.21
N ASP A 139 -5.13 -3.43 18.30
CA ASP A 139 -6.24 -2.99 19.16
C ASP A 139 -7.59 -3.41 18.54
N TRP A 140 -7.92 -4.69 18.70
CA TRP A 140 -9.13 -5.29 18.15
C TRP A 140 -10.42 -4.56 18.55
N PRO A 141 -10.61 -4.17 19.84
CA PRO A 141 -11.76 -3.36 20.24
C PRO A 141 -11.88 -2.04 19.49
N ALA A 142 -10.76 -1.38 19.20
CA ALA A 142 -10.77 -0.14 18.43
C ALA A 142 -11.08 -0.39 16.93
N LEU A 143 -10.63 -1.52 16.38
CA LEU A 143 -10.86 -1.88 14.99
C LEU A 143 -12.27 -2.44 14.72
N ALA A 144 -12.92 -3.03 15.71
CA ALA A 144 -14.27 -3.60 15.60
C ALA A 144 -15.40 -2.58 15.80
N ARG A 145 -15.10 -1.27 15.82
CA ARG A 145 -16.12 -0.24 16.00
C ARG A 145 -17.02 -0.10 14.78
N PRO A 146 -18.33 0.15 14.98
CA PRO A 146 -19.23 0.41 13.86
C PRO A 146 -18.94 1.75 13.18
N GLN A 147 -19.44 1.93 11.97
CA GLN A 147 -19.34 3.17 11.18
C GLN A 147 -17.91 3.65 10.93
N GLN A 148 -16.98 2.72 10.85
CA GLN A 148 -15.61 3.00 10.43
C GLN A 148 -15.21 2.13 9.24
N THR A 149 -14.22 2.59 8.51
CA THR A 149 -13.51 1.82 7.50
C THR A 149 -12.14 1.44 8.05
N VAL A 150 -11.83 0.16 8.03
CA VAL A 150 -10.50 -0.36 8.39
C VAL A 150 -9.80 -0.83 7.13
N VAL A 151 -8.66 -0.24 6.83
CA VAL A 151 -7.80 -0.64 5.71
C VAL A 151 -6.57 -1.33 6.27
N ILE A 152 -6.34 -2.57 5.85
CA ILE A 152 -5.30 -3.42 6.41
C ILE A 152 -4.25 -3.73 5.34
N TYR A 153 -3.06 -3.19 5.55
CA TYR A 153 -1.88 -3.44 4.72
C TYR A 153 -1.23 -4.76 5.11
N MET A 154 -0.64 -5.45 4.14
CA MET A 154 0.14 -6.69 4.38
C MET A 154 -0.61 -7.79 5.16
N GLY A 155 -1.95 -7.76 5.14
CA GLY A 155 -2.80 -8.62 5.95
C GLY A 155 -3.27 -9.91 5.27
N LEU A 156 -2.96 -10.15 3.99
CA LEU A 156 -3.54 -11.27 3.24
C LEU A 156 -3.27 -12.63 3.89
N GLY A 157 -2.04 -12.85 4.35
CA GLY A 157 -1.67 -14.11 5.02
C GLY A 157 -2.35 -14.33 6.38
N ALA A 158 -2.84 -13.26 7.00
CA ALA A 158 -3.53 -13.28 8.29
C ALA A 158 -5.05 -13.05 8.17
N LEU A 159 -5.60 -12.97 6.94
CA LEU A 159 -6.98 -12.57 6.71
C LEU A 159 -8.00 -13.33 7.56
N ALA A 160 -7.85 -14.65 7.68
CA ALA A 160 -8.77 -15.47 8.47
C ALA A 160 -8.71 -15.09 9.97
N ILE A 161 -7.52 -14.90 10.51
CA ILE A 161 -7.32 -14.48 11.91
C ILE A 161 -7.90 -13.08 12.12
N ILE A 162 -7.64 -12.16 11.20
CA ILE A 162 -8.14 -10.78 11.27
C ILE A 162 -9.67 -10.76 11.29
N CYS A 163 -10.33 -11.44 10.36
CA CYS A 163 -11.80 -11.52 10.31
C CYS A 163 -12.35 -12.14 11.58
N GLN A 164 -11.77 -13.24 12.05
CA GLN A 164 -12.18 -13.92 13.28
C GLN A 164 -12.07 -12.97 14.49
N ARG A 165 -10.92 -12.30 14.66
CA ARG A 165 -10.69 -11.37 15.78
C ARG A 165 -11.65 -10.19 15.78
N LEU A 166 -11.94 -9.61 14.60
CA LEU A 166 -12.92 -8.53 14.51
C LEU A 166 -14.31 -8.99 14.94
N ILE A 167 -14.74 -10.19 14.55
CA ILE A 167 -16.02 -10.78 14.96
C ILE A 167 -16.04 -11.05 16.48
N GLU A 168 -14.98 -11.66 17.02
CA GLU A 168 -14.84 -11.92 18.47
C GLU A 168 -14.94 -10.63 19.32
N HIS A 169 -14.53 -9.49 18.75
CA HIS A 169 -14.60 -8.18 19.42
C HIS A 169 -15.84 -7.36 19.05
N GLY A 170 -16.85 -8.00 18.45
CA GLY A 170 -18.18 -7.44 18.30
C GLY A 170 -18.50 -6.83 16.94
N LEU A 171 -17.63 -6.95 15.95
CA LEU A 171 -17.99 -6.57 14.58
C LEU A 171 -18.97 -7.60 14.00
N ASP A 172 -20.08 -7.13 13.43
CA ASP A 172 -21.08 -7.99 12.81
C ASP A 172 -20.45 -8.89 11.74
N PRO A 173 -20.61 -10.22 11.82
CA PRO A 173 -20.14 -11.15 10.78
C PRO A 173 -20.60 -10.83 9.36
N ALA A 174 -21.77 -10.16 9.23
CA ALA A 174 -22.32 -9.71 7.95
C ALA A 174 -21.67 -8.41 7.45
N THR A 175 -20.78 -7.78 8.22
CA THR A 175 -20.08 -6.57 7.77
C THR A 175 -19.36 -6.84 6.45
N PRO A 176 -19.60 -6.03 5.40
CA PRO A 176 -18.95 -6.25 4.12
C PRO A 176 -17.45 -5.92 4.19
N GLY A 177 -16.68 -6.68 3.42
CA GLY A 177 -15.26 -6.49 3.23
C GLY A 177 -14.85 -6.74 1.79
N VAL A 178 -13.74 -6.17 1.40
CA VAL A 178 -13.17 -6.32 0.06
C VAL A 178 -11.67 -6.58 0.17
N VAL A 179 -11.17 -7.46 -0.70
CA VAL A 179 -9.72 -7.65 -0.91
C VAL A 179 -9.40 -7.31 -2.36
N VAL A 180 -8.48 -6.38 -2.55
CA VAL A 180 -8.04 -5.94 -3.87
C VAL A 180 -6.58 -6.29 -4.07
N GLN A 181 -6.30 -7.17 -5.02
CA GLN A 181 -4.95 -7.55 -5.44
C GLN A 181 -4.48 -6.64 -6.57
N SER A 182 -3.21 -6.26 -6.56
CA SER A 182 -2.52 -5.53 -7.62
C SER A 182 -3.31 -4.32 -8.13
N ALA A 183 -3.86 -3.53 -7.19
CA ALA A 183 -4.68 -2.36 -7.50
C ALA A 183 -3.96 -1.40 -8.44
N SER A 184 -4.72 -0.67 -9.27
CA SER A 184 -4.24 0.27 -10.29
C SER A 184 -3.43 -0.35 -11.44
N THR A 185 -3.36 -1.67 -11.54
CA THR A 185 -2.72 -2.38 -12.67
C THR A 185 -3.73 -3.14 -13.51
N SER A 186 -3.31 -3.58 -14.70
CA SER A 186 -4.13 -4.46 -15.55
C SER A 186 -4.41 -5.83 -14.90
N ALA A 187 -3.60 -6.22 -13.90
CA ALA A 187 -3.74 -7.46 -13.14
C ALA A 187 -4.63 -7.33 -11.88
N GLN A 188 -5.27 -6.17 -11.68
CA GLN A 188 -6.15 -5.98 -10.52
C GLN A 188 -7.26 -7.03 -10.47
N ARG A 189 -7.46 -7.63 -9.31
CA ARG A 189 -8.55 -8.56 -9.02
C ARG A 189 -9.18 -8.19 -7.68
N THR A 190 -10.50 -8.24 -7.62
CA THR A 190 -11.26 -7.83 -6.44
C THR A 190 -12.17 -8.96 -5.99
N VAL A 191 -12.18 -9.24 -4.70
CA VAL A 191 -13.13 -10.15 -4.04
C VAL A 191 -13.89 -9.36 -2.97
N HIS A 192 -15.22 -9.44 -3.01
CA HIS A 192 -16.13 -8.79 -2.07
C HIS A 192 -17.04 -9.84 -1.43
N ALA A 193 -17.09 -9.86 -0.10
CA ALA A 193 -17.93 -10.76 0.70
C ALA A 193 -18.17 -10.18 2.09
N SER A 194 -19.02 -10.81 2.89
CA SER A 194 -19.07 -10.57 4.35
C SER A 194 -17.75 -10.97 5.01
N ILE A 195 -17.38 -10.37 6.13
CA ILE A 195 -16.13 -10.74 6.84
C ILE A 195 -16.12 -12.19 7.30
N ALA A 196 -17.31 -12.80 7.51
CA ALA A 196 -17.41 -14.22 7.82
C ALA A 196 -17.00 -15.12 6.64
N GLU A 197 -17.30 -14.71 5.41
CA GLU A 197 -17.06 -15.47 4.18
C GLU A 197 -15.79 -15.03 3.43
N LEU A 198 -15.31 -13.84 3.70
CA LEU A 198 -14.20 -13.21 2.96
C LEU A 198 -12.93 -14.07 2.91
N PRO A 199 -12.50 -14.74 4.00
CA PRO A 199 -11.31 -15.58 3.96
C PRO A 199 -11.44 -16.75 2.97
N GLU A 200 -12.61 -17.39 2.92
CA GLU A 200 -12.88 -18.50 2.00
C GLU A 200 -12.97 -18.00 0.56
N ALA A 201 -13.75 -16.97 0.31
CA ALA A 201 -13.90 -16.37 -1.01
C ALA A 201 -12.55 -15.91 -1.61
N VAL A 202 -11.66 -15.36 -0.80
CA VAL A 202 -10.32 -14.93 -1.22
C VAL A 202 -9.42 -16.13 -1.54
N ARG A 203 -9.49 -17.18 -0.73
CA ARG A 203 -8.76 -18.44 -0.97
C ARG A 203 -9.21 -19.10 -2.28
N ASP A 204 -10.51 -19.24 -2.48
CA ASP A 204 -11.10 -19.86 -3.67
C ASP A 204 -10.81 -19.07 -4.94
N ALA A 205 -10.81 -17.75 -4.83
CA ALA A 205 -10.36 -16.87 -5.91
C ALA A 205 -8.84 -16.92 -6.15
N GLY A 206 -8.06 -17.48 -5.24
CA GLY A 206 -6.60 -17.58 -5.35
C GLY A 206 -5.89 -16.22 -5.40
N LEU A 207 -6.36 -15.24 -4.61
CA LEU A 207 -5.71 -13.93 -4.54
C LEU A 207 -4.32 -14.05 -3.89
N LYS A 208 -3.39 -13.22 -4.38
CA LYS A 208 -1.99 -13.19 -3.94
C LYS A 208 -1.56 -11.78 -3.55
N SER A 209 -0.45 -11.66 -2.86
CA SER A 209 0.21 -10.37 -2.63
C SER A 209 0.82 -9.82 -3.94
N PRO A 210 0.89 -8.49 -4.10
CA PRO A 210 0.43 -7.48 -3.15
C PRO A 210 -1.09 -7.33 -3.14
N SER A 211 -1.68 -7.25 -1.95
CA SER A 211 -3.13 -7.06 -1.78
C SER A 211 -3.42 -6.15 -0.60
N LEU A 212 -4.53 -5.44 -0.69
CA LEU A 212 -5.06 -4.60 0.39
C LEU A 212 -6.44 -5.10 0.80
N ILE A 213 -6.71 -5.09 2.10
CA ILE A 213 -7.99 -5.48 2.68
C ILE A 213 -8.70 -4.20 3.14
N VAL A 214 -9.97 -4.05 2.79
CA VAL A 214 -10.83 -2.96 3.26
C VAL A 214 -12.08 -3.58 3.89
N ILE A 215 -12.35 -3.24 5.14
CA ILE A 215 -13.50 -3.74 5.91
C ILE A 215 -14.32 -2.57 6.40
N GLY A 216 -15.63 -2.67 6.27
CA GLY A 216 -16.55 -1.68 6.78
C GLY A 216 -17.72 -1.40 5.83
N PRO A 217 -18.75 -0.66 6.29
CA PRO A 217 -19.99 -0.44 5.54
C PRO A 217 -19.80 0.18 4.16
N VAL A 218 -18.74 0.96 3.95
CA VAL A 218 -18.44 1.58 2.64
C VAL A 218 -18.18 0.55 1.55
N THR A 219 -17.68 -0.64 1.91
CA THR A 219 -17.42 -1.69 0.92
C THR A 219 -18.71 -2.28 0.34
N GLY A 220 -19.85 -2.10 1.00
CA GLY A 220 -21.17 -2.39 0.44
C GLY A 220 -21.56 -1.50 -0.74
N LEU A 221 -20.83 -0.40 -0.98
CA LEU A 221 -20.98 0.45 -2.16
C LEU A 221 -20.20 -0.05 -3.38
N TYR A 222 -19.40 -1.10 -3.22
CA TYR A 222 -18.66 -1.71 -4.33
C TYR A 222 -19.61 -2.17 -5.45
N ARG A 223 -19.23 -1.88 -6.68
CA ARG A 223 -19.96 -2.30 -7.90
C ARG A 223 -18.92 -2.75 -8.93
N PRO A 224 -18.92 -4.02 -9.33
CA PRO A 224 -17.98 -4.56 -10.34
C PRO A 224 -18.00 -3.79 -11.66
N GLU A 225 -19.14 -3.22 -12.03
CA GLU A 225 -19.31 -2.44 -13.25
C GLU A 225 -18.45 -1.17 -13.21
N ARG A 226 -18.45 -0.46 -12.07
CA ARG A 226 -17.62 0.76 -11.87
C ARG A 226 -16.13 0.47 -11.96
N GLU A 227 -15.71 -0.65 -11.40
CA GLU A 227 -14.32 -1.09 -11.49
C GLU A 227 -13.90 -1.31 -12.95
N ARG A 228 -14.75 -1.89 -13.78
CA ARG A 228 -14.50 -2.10 -15.22
C ARG A 228 -14.45 -0.78 -15.97
N GLU A 229 -15.36 0.14 -15.71
CA GLU A 229 -15.42 1.46 -16.34
C GLU A 229 -14.17 2.29 -16.04
N CYS A 230 -13.67 2.28 -14.81
CA CYS A 230 -12.42 2.94 -14.44
C CYS A 230 -11.22 2.39 -15.21
N ARG A 231 -11.21 1.08 -15.53
CA ARG A 231 -10.12 0.44 -16.29
C ARG A 231 -10.14 0.73 -17.79
N VAL A 232 -11.32 0.94 -18.37
CA VAL A 232 -11.50 1.07 -19.83
C VAL A 232 -11.41 2.51 -20.32
N GLY A 233 -11.23 3.48 -19.41
CA GLY A 233 -11.16 4.90 -19.78
C GLY A 233 -12.49 5.43 -20.35
N ALA A 234 -13.61 4.89 -19.89
CA ALA A 234 -14.93 5.44 -20.19
C ALA A 234 -14.96 6.94 -19.87
N ARG A 235 -15.75 7.73 -20.63
CA ARG A 235 -15.91 9.16 -20.38
C ARG A 235 -16.49 9.38 -18.99
N VAL A 236 -15.62 9.61 -18.02
CA VAL A 236 -15.94 9.82 -16.62
C VAL A 236 -15.81 11.31 -16.31
N VAL A 237 -16.75 11.86 -15.57
CA VAL A 237 -16.57 13.17 -14.93
C VAL A 237 -15.53 12.96 -13.83
N SER A 238 -14.35 13.55 -13.99
CA SER A 238 -13.36 13.55 -12.93
C SER A 238 -13.85 14.41 -11.78
N VAL A 239 -14.01 13.80 -10.61
CA VAL A 239 -14.24 14.52 -9.35
C VAL A 239 -12.85 14.75 -8.74
N VAL A 240 -12.40 16.00 -8.77
CA VAL A 240 -11.15 16.45 -8.17
C VAL A 240 -11.44 17.02 -6.79
#